data_cede4584828ff97b54d78e589c66c774
#
_entry.id   cede4584828ff97b54d78e589c66c774
#
_cell.length_a   1.000
_cell.length_b   1.000
_cell.length_c   1.000
_cell.angle_alpha   90.00
_cell.angle_beta   90.00
_cell.angle_gamma   90.00
#
_symmetry.space_group_name_H-M   'P 1'
#
loop_
_entity.id
_entity.type
_entity.pdbx_description
1 polymer ?
#
loop_
_entity_poly.entity_id
_entity_poly.type
_entity_poly.pdbx_seq_one_letter_code
_entity_poly.pdbx_strand_id
1 'polypeptide(L)'
;RLEQLMIQQGAQQEKIKDSIQMMRDFEKKLTPEEKLSWAQRQTYLALGNAVNGAKSLGFDSCPMEGFTPEEYTRLLSLPPNIVPSALCTIGYASDVPRKKLRFPEEEVFMKK
;
A
#
# COMPACT_ATOMS: atom_id res chain seq x y z
N ARG A 1 -15.60 12.84 -3.86
CA ARG A 1 -15.08 12.61 -2.50
C ARG A 1 -13.76 13.35 -2.24
N LEU A 2 -12.72 13.18 -3.10
CA LEU A 2 -11.43 13.88 -2.94
C LEU A 2 -11.62 15.41 -2.98
N GLU A 3 -12.39 15.93 -3.92
CA GLU A 3 -12.71 17.35 -4.03
C GLU A 3 -13.33 17.91 -2.74
N GLN A 4 -14.27 17.19 -2.15
CA GLN A 4 -14.90 17.58 -0.87
C GLN A 4 -13.90 17.65 0.27
N LEU A 5 -12.96 16.70 0.35
CA LEU A 5 -11.90 16.70 1.35
C LEU A 5 -10.95 17.89 1.17
N MET A 6 -10.57 18.22 -0.06
CA MET A 6 -9.71 19.36 -0.35
C MET A 6 -10.38 20.70 0.00
N ILE A 7 -11.69 20.82 -0.25
CA ILE A 7 -12.49 22.00 0.16
C ILE A 7 -12.52 22.12 1.69
N GLN A 8 -12.76 21.02 2.40
CA GLN A 8 -12.76 21.01 3.87
C GLN A 8 -11.42 21.41 4.47
N GLN A 9 -10.31 21.15 3.77
CA GLN A 9 -8.96 21.57 4.19
C GLN A 9 -8.61 23.01 3.76
N GLY A 10 -9.56 23.78 3.22
CA GLY A 10 -9.36 25.18 2.87
C GLY A 10 -8.61 25.43 1.57
N ALA A 11 -8.48 24.43 0.70
CA ALA A 11 -7.83 24.60 -0.59
C ALA A 11 -8.67 25.50 -1.53
N GLN A 12 -7.99 26.36 -2.29
CA GLN A 12 -8.64 27.24 -3.29
C GLN A 12 -9.29 26.41 -4.40
N GLN A 13 -10.52 26.76 -4.78
CA GLN A 13 -11.34 25.99 -5.70
C GLN A 13 -10.70 25.81 -7.08
N GLU A 14 -9.97 26.81 -7.56
CA GLU A 14 -9.24 26.75 -8.83
C GLU A 14 -8.10 25.73 -8.78
N LYS A 15 -7.29 25.75 -7.72
CA LYS A 15 -6.22 24.78 -7.51
C LYS A 15 -6.73 23.34 -7.36
N ILE A 16 -7.92 23.17 -6.78
CA ILE A 16 -8.59 21.87 -6.67
C ILE A 16 -8.93 21.34 -8.06
N LYS A 17 -9.54 22.15 -8.91
CA LYS A 17 -9.91 21.77 -10.29
C LYS A 17 -8.70 21.34 -11.10
N ASP A 18 -7.63 22.13 -11.07
CA ASP A 18 -6.39 21.85 -11.79
C ASP A 18 -5.74 20.53 -11.32
N SER A 19 -5.68 20.32 -10.01
CA SER A 19 -5.14 19.10 -9.42
C SER A 19 -5.97 17.86 -9.80
N ILE A 20 -7.28 17.95 -9.75
CA ILE A 20 -8.17 16.85 -10.13
C ILE A 20 -8.07 16.58 -11.63
N GLN A 21 -7.98 17.62 -12.46
CA GLN A 21 -7.82 17.45 -13.90
C GLN A 21 -6.50 16.76 -14.24
N MET A 22 -5.40 17.18 -13.61
CA MET A 22 -4.10 16.55 -13.78
C MET A 22 -4.14 15.06 -13.39
N MET A 23 -4.78 14.71 -12.27
CA MET A 23 -4.93 13.31 -11.83
C MET A 23 -5.74 12.49 -12.83
N ARG A 24 -6.84 13.04 -13.36
CA ARG A 24 -7.67 12.38 -14.38
C ARG A 24 -6.91 12.16 -15.68
N ASP A 25 -6.14 13.14 -16.11
CA ASP A 25 -5.37 13.04 -17.35
C ASP A 25 -4.20 12.07 -17.21
N PHE A 26 -3.60 11.95 -16.02
CA PHE A 26 -2.66 10.89 -15.71
C PHE A 26 -3.33 9.51 -15.75
N GLU A 27 -4.47 9.37 -15.07
CA GLU A 27 -5.21 8.10 -15.02
C GLU A 27 -5.65 7.60 -16.41
N LYS A 28 -6.09 8.50 -17.29
CA LYS A 28 -6.50 8.14 -18.67
C LYS A 28 -5.37 7.56 -19.51
N LYS A 29 -4.10 7.85 -19.19
CA LYS A 29 -2.93 7.35 -19.91
C LYS A 29 -2.56 5.92 -19.53
N LEU A 30 -3.09 5.42 -18.39
CA LEU A 30 -2.75 4.12 -17.86
C LEU A 30 -3.70 3.04 -18.40
N THR A 31 -3.15 1.89 -18.77
CA THR A 31 -3.93 0.67 -19.01
C THR A 31 -4.54 0.15 -17.70
N PRO A 32 -5.52 -0.76 -17.75
CA PRO A 32 -6.06 -1.39 -16.54
C PRO A 32 -4.97 -2.07 -15.68
N GLU A 33 -4.01 -2.74 -16.30
CA GLU A 33 -2.90 -3.42 -15.64
C GLU A 33 -1.96 -2.42 -14.95
N GLU A 34 -1.67 -1.31 -15.62
CA GLU A 34 -0.83 -0.24 -15.06
C GLU A 34 -1.53 0.45 -13.89
N LYS A 35 -2.85 0.66 -13.96
CA LYS A 35 -3.65 1.19 -12.83
C LYS A 35 -3.59 0.26 -11.63
N LEU A 36 -3.78 -1.05 -11.85
CA LEU A 36 -3.69 -2.05 -10.78
C LEU A 36 -2.29 -2.05 -10.15
N SER A 37 -1.26 -2.14 -10.99
CA SER A 37 0.14 -2.12 -10.53
C SER A 37 0.48 -0.82 -9.77
N TRP A 38 -0.04 0.32 -10.20
CA TRP A 38 0.16 1.59 -9.50
C TRP A 38 -0.55 1.60 -8.14
N ALA A 39 -1.80 1.13 -8.07
CA ALA A 39 -2.56 1.03 -6.83
C ALA A 39 -1.89 0.07 -5.83
N GLN A 40 -1.40 -1.08 -6.31
CA GLN A 40 -0.65 -2.03 -5.48
C GLN A 40 0.60 -1.40 -4.87
N ARG A 41 1.39 -0.65 -5.63
CA ARG A 41 2.57 0.07 -5.08
C ARG A 41 2.19 1.02 -3.94
N GLN A 42 1.04 1.71 -4.02
CA GLN A 42 0.56 2.56 -2.92
C GLN A 42 0.18 1.73 -1.69
N THR A 43 -0.41 0.56 -1.90
CA THR A 43 -0.73 -0.38 -0.81
C THR A 43 0.54 -0.87 -0.11
N TYR A 44 1.62 -1.14 -0.85
CA TYR A 44 2.90 -1.55 -0.24
C TYR A 44 3.58 -0.44 0.56
N LEU A 45 3.42 0.83 0.19
CA LEU A 45 3.86 1.96 1.02
C LEU A 45 3.10 1.98 2.36
N ALA A 46 1.78 1.77 2.33
CA ALA A 46 0.97 1.67 3.54
C ALA A 46 1.36 0.44 4.38
N LEU A 47 1.61 -0.71 3.75
CA LEU A 47 2.07 -1.92 4.42
C LEU A 47 3.41 -1.69 5.14
N GLY A 48 4.38 -1.05 4.49
CA GLY A 48 5.66 -0.69 5.11
C GLY A 48 5.48 0.18 6.35
N ASN A 49 4.60 1.17 6.31
CA ASN A 49 4.26 1.99 7.46
C ASN A 49 3.58 1.19 8.57
N ALA A 50 2.67 0.27 8.22
CA ALA A 50 1.98 -0.59 9.20
C ALA A 50 2.96 -1.51 9.93
N VAL A 51 3.90 -2.15 9.21
CA VAL A 51 4.94 -3.02 9.79
C VAL A 51 5.84 -2.24 10.75
N ASN A 52 6.32 -1.05 10.34
CA ASN A 52 7.15 -0.19 11.19
C ASN A 52 6.36 0.34 12.40
N GLY A 53 5.12 0.75 12.20
CA GLY A 53 4.23 1.21 13.27
C GLY A 53 3.94 0.10 14.28
N ALA A 54 3.65 -1.12 13.84
CA ALA A 54 3.45 -2.27 14.71
C ALA A 54 4.70 -2.49 15.60
N LYS A 55 5.89 -2.47 14.99
CA LYS A 55 7.14 -2.67 15.76
C LYS A 55 7.40 -1.54 16.76
N SER A 56 7.10 -0.30 16.41
CA SER A 56 7.26 0.84 17.32
C SER A 56 6.31 0.77 18.53
N LEU A 57 5.18 0.09 18.39
CA LEU A 57 4.18 -0.14 19.44
C LEU A 57 4.43 -1.46 20.23
N GLY A 58 5.51 -2.17 19.93
CA GLY A 58 5.86 -3.42 20.61
C GLY A 58 5.18 -4.67 20.06
N PHE A 59 4.51 -4.58 18.92
CA PHE A 59 3.94 -5.74 18.22
C PHE A 59 4.93 -6.34 17.23
N ASP A 60 4.77 -7.63 16.98
CA ASP A 60 5.36 -8.31 15.85
C ASP A 60 4.39 -8.30 14.67
N SER A 61 4.92 -8.40 13.46
CA SER A 61 4.12 -8.40 12.23
C SER A 61 4.74 -9.33 11.19
N CYS A 62 3.86 -9.93 10.37
CA CYS A 62 4.28 -10.79 9.27
C CYS A 62 3.51 -10.38 7.99
N PRO A 63 4.13 -9.64 7.07
CA PRO A 63 3.56 -9.39 5.75
C PRO A 63 3.67 -10.64 4.89
N MET A 64 2.61 -10.95 4.13
CA MET A 64 2.48 -12.17 3.32
C MET A 64 1.87 -11.86 1.97
N GLU A 65 2.40 -12.48 0.91
CA GLU A 65 1.86 -12.47 -0.44
C GLU A 65 1.40 -13.86 -0.89
N GLY A 66 1.78 -14.92 -0.16
CA GLY A 66 1.47 -16.31 -0.47
C GLY A 66 0.03 -16.69 -0.11
N PHE A 67 -0.95 -16.07 -0.75
CA PHE A 67 -2.38 -16.36 -0.59
C PHE A 67 -3.09 -16.30 -1.95
N THR A 68 -4.33 -16.81 -2.02
CA THR A 68 -5.17 -16.77 -3.21
C THR A 68 -6.09 -15.55 -3.15
N PRO A 69 -5.86 -14.49 -3.97
CA PRO A 69 -6.64 -13.25 -3.92
C PRO A 69 -8.14 -13.47 -4.13
N GLU A 70 -8.51 -14.40 -5.01
CA GLU A 70 -9.91 -14.73 -5.33
C GLU A 70 -10.67 -15.32 -4.12
N GLU A 71 -9.99 -16.16 -3.32
CA GLU A 71 -10.57 -16.72 -2.11
C GLU A 71 -10.81 -15.63 -1.06
N TYR A 72 -9.86 -14.72 -0.87
CA TYR A 72 -10.03 -13.59 0.03
C TYR A 72 -11.09 -12.60 -0.45
N THR A 73 -11.18 -12.36 -1.76
CA THR A 73 -12.24 -11.54 -2.36
C THR A 73 -13.62 -12.11 -2.02
N ARG A 74 -13.78 -13.42 -2.16
CA ARG A 74 -15.04 -14.13 -1.83
C ARG A 74 -15.31 -14.10 -0.32
N LEU A 75 -14.32 -14.46 0.51
CA LEU A 75 -14.45 -14.54 1.96
C LEU A 75 -14.85 -13.19 2.57
N LEU A 76 -14.25 -12.11 2.10
CA LEU A 76 -14.49 -10.75 2.59
C LEU A 76 -15.61 -10.03 1.83
N SER A 77 -16.26 -10.70 0.86
CA SER A 77 -17.29 -10.10 -0.01
C SER A 77 -16.86 -8.76 -0.61
N LEU A 78 -15.62 -8.70 -1.13
CA LEU A 78 -15.07 -7.48 -1.68
C LEU A 78 -15.77 -7.10 -2.99
N PRO A 79 -15.98 -5.80 -3.25
CA PRO A 79 -16.52 -5.34 -4.53
C PRO A 79 -15.51 -5.60 -5.67
N PRO A 80 -15.99 -5.69 -6.94
CA PRO A 80 -15.17 -6.12 -8.08
C PRO A 80 -13.98 -5.20 -8.41
N ASN A 81 -13.99 -3.99 -7.89
CA ASN A 81 -12.92 -3.01 -8.07
C ASN A 81 -11.86 -3.03 -6.95
N ILE A 82 -11.92 -3.99 -6.03
CA ILE A 82 -10.94 -4.15 -4.94
C ILE A 82 -10.24 -5.50 -5.08
N VAL A 83 -8.90 -5.45 -5.13
CA VAL A 83 -8.04 -6.63 -5.23
C VAL A 83 -7.15 -6.70 -3.99
N PRO A 84 -7.21 -7.81 -3.20
CA PRO A 84 -6.29 -8.03 -2.10
C PRO A 84 -4.84 -8.12 -2.64
N SER A 85 -3.94 -7.31 -2.13
CA SER A 85 -2.56 -7.23 -2.63
C SER A 85 -1.55 -7.84 -1.67
N ALA A 86 -1.81 -7.78 -0.38
CA ALA A 86 -0.99 -8.38 0.66
C ALA A 86 -1.81 -8.60 1.93
N LEU A 87 -1.41 -9.56 2.74
CA LEU A 87 -1.91 -9.78 4.08
C LEU A 87 -0.84 -9.34 5.08
N CYS A 88 -1.25 -8.88 6.25
CA CYS A 88 -0.33 -8.62 7.34
C CYS A 88 -0.97 -9.03 8.66
N THR A 89 -0.40 -10.02 9.31
CA THR A 89 -0.77 -10.34 10.69
C THR A 89 0.02 -9.44 11.65
N ILE A 90 -0.65 -8.97 12.69
CA ILE A 90 -0.05 -8.11 13.73
C ILE A 90 -0.48 -8.68 15.08
N GLY A 91 0.50 -8.85 15.99
CA GLY A 91 0.23 -9.38 17.33
C GLY A 91 1.51 -9.64 18.10
N TYR A 92 1.44 -10.46 19.12
CA TYR A 92 2.60 -10.92 19.87
C TYR A 92 3.05 -12.29 19.35
N ALA A 93 4.33 -12.40 18.95
CA ALA A 93 4.88 -13.67 18.53
C ALA A 93 4.92 -14.66 19.72
N SER A 94 4.53 -15.90 19.45
CA SER A 94 4.63 -17.02 20.42
C SER A 94 5.91 -17.84 20.24
N ASP A 95 6.65 -17.59 19.17
CA ASP A 95 7.88 -18.29 18.80
C ASP A 95 9.12 -17.40 18.96
N VAL A 96 10.28 -18.04 18.95
CA VAL A 96 11.56 -17.30 18.94
C VAL A 96 11.85 -16.82 17.52
N PRO A 97 12.04 -15.51 17.32
CA PRO A 97 12.35 -14.97 15.99
C PRO A 97 13.63 -15.59 15.42
N ARG A 98 13.57 -16.01 14.15
CA ARG A 98 14.74 -16.50 13.44
C ARG A 98 15.79 -15.40 13.29
N LYS A 99 17.08 -15.78 13.26
CA LYS A 99 18.16 -14.84 12.96
C LYS A 99 17.91 -14.18 11.61
N LYS A 100 17.94 -12.86 11.58
CA LYS A 100 17.76 -12.09 10.35
C LYS A 100 18.96 -12.28 9.43
N LEU A 101 18.71 -12.70 8.20
CA LEU A 101 19.69 -12.72 7.12
C LEU A 101 19.51 -11.48 6.26
N ARG A 102 20.62 -10.83 5.94
CA ARG A 102 20.65 -9.65 5.04
C ARG A 102 21.89 -9.77 4.17
N PHE A 103 21.76 -9.37 2.92
CA PHE A 103 22.92 -9.14 2.08
C PHE A 103 23.75 -7.99 2.64
N PRO A 104 25.08 -7.98 2.43
CA PRO A 104 25.94 -6.85 2.74
C PRO A 104 25.44 -5.57 2.06
N GLU A 105 25.67 -4.42 2.70
CA GLU A 105 25.17 -3.12 2.20
C GLU A 105 25.69 -2.81 0.79
N GLU A 106 26.95 -3.15 0.51
CA GLU A 106 27.61 -2.97 -0.79
C GLU A 106 27.01 -3.80 -1.94
N GLU A 107 26.30 -4.89 -1.62
CA GLU A 107 25.58 -5.69 -2.62
C GLU A 107 24.17 -5.14 -2.91
N VAL A 108 23.61 -4.34 -2.01
CA VAL A 108 22.25 -3.80 -2.11
C VAL A 108 22.25 -2.36 -2.61
N PHE A 109 23.25 -1.57 -2.24
CA PHE A 109 23.33 -0.15 -2.58
C PHE A 109 24.57 0.16 -3.43
N MET A 110 24.35 0.79 -4.56
CA MET A 110 25.44 1.34 -5.37
C MET A 110 25.79 2.74 -4.90
N LYS A 111 27.02 2.92 -4.40
CA LYS A 111 27.59 4.26 -4.17
C LYS A 111 28.09 4.81 -5.50
N LYS A 112 27.57 5.96 -5.92
CA LYS A 112 28.07 6.72 -7.06
C LYS A 112 28.99 7.82 -6.58
#